data_0b9ea8571ade0b82dec59e1082a52e85
#
_entry.id   0b9ea8571ade0b82dec59e1082a52e85
#
_cell.length_a   1.000
_cell.length_b   1.000
_cell.length_c   1.000
_cell.angle_alpha   90.00
_cell.angle_beta   90.00
_cell.angle_gamma   90.00
#
_symmetry.space_group_name_H-M   'P 1'
#
loop_
_entity.id
_entity.type
_entity.pdbx_description
1 polymer ?
#
loop_
_entity_poly.entity_id
_entity_poly.type
_entity_poly.pdbx_seq_one_letter_code
_entity_poly.pdbx_strand_id
1 'polypeptide(L)'
;MNNKSIMTDFYELTMAQTYFDSGKKDEEVYFDIFFRNNPFNGGYTLSGGLEEIINYVKNFKYGEEEINYLRSLKIFNEKFLNYLSNLEFKGDIYAVPEGTVVFPNEPVITVKADAVTAQLLETALLACFNHGSLVTTAAKSRKHSCNGVRCP
;
A
#
# COMPACT_ATOMS: atom_id res chain seq x y z
N MET A 1 -13.75 13.30 2.65
CA MET A 1 -12.45 12.69 2.26
C MET A 1 -12.73 11.77 1.09
N ASN A 2 -12.12 12.02 -0.07
CA ASN A 2 -12.32 11.12 -1.21
C ASN A 2 -11.79 9.74 -0.85
N ASN A 3 -12.64 8.74 -0.96
CA ASN A 3 -12.27 7.34 -0.78
C ASN A 3 -11.21 6.99 -1.85
N LYS A 4 -10.04 6.50 -1.42
CA LYS A 4 -8.92 6.17 -2.31
C LYS A 4 -8.81 4.67 -2.61
N SER A 5 -9.83 3.89 -2.28
CA SER A 5 -9.80 2.41 -2.42
C SER A 5 -9.66 1.94 -3.88
N ILE A 6 -9.96 2.82 -4.85
CA ILE A 6 -9.74 2.57 -6.27
C ILE A 6 -8.29 2.89 -6.71
N MET A 7 -7.42 3.34 -5.78
CA MET A 7 -6.00 3.55 -6.05
C MET A 7 -5.27 2.19 -6.02
N THR A 8 -5.58 1.41 -7.03
CA THR A 8 -5.06 0.06 -7.23
C THR A 8 -4.79 -0.15 -8.72
N ASP A 9 -3.83 -0.98 -9.05
CA ASP A 9 -3.60 -1.36 -10.43
C ASP A 9 -4.74 -2.27 -10.92
N PHE A 10 -5.13 -2.11 -12.18
CA PHE A 10 -6.30 -2.82 -12.71
C PHE A 10 -6.16 -4.35 -12.64
N TYR A 11 -4.94 -4.87 -12.80
CA TYR A 11 -4.69 -6.30 -12.67
C TYR A 11 -4.98 -6.83 -11.26
N GLU A 12 -4.80 -6.04 -10.22
CA GLU A 12 -5.10 -6.43 -8.83
C GLU A 12 -6.59 -6.72 -8.64
N LEU A 13 -7.47 -5.91 -9.24
CA LEU A 13 -8.91 -6.14 -9.23
C LEU A 13 -9.30 -7.43 -9.96
N THR A 14 -8.67 -7.72 -11.10
CA THR A 14 -8.95 -8.95 -11.84
C THR A 14 -8.40 -10.19 -11.14
N MET A 15 -7.24 -10.10 -10.49
CA MET A 15 -6.70 -11.15 -9.63
C MET A 15 -7.59 -11.38 -8.40
N ALA A 16 -8.03 -10.30 -7.74
CA ALA A 16 -8.95 -10.39 -6.60
C ALA A 16 -10.26 -11.10 -6.97
N GLN A 17 -10.84 -10.79 -8.14
CA GLN A 17 -12.00 -11.55 -8.64
C GLN A 17 -11.67 -13.03 -8.89
N THR A 18 -10.49 -13.33 -9.40
CA THR A 18 -10.04 -14.72 -9.62
C THR A 18 -9.94 -15.49 -8.29
N TYR A 19 -9.38 -14.87 -7.24
CA TYR A 19 -9.34 -15.46 -5.90
C TYR A 19 -10.75 -15.68 -5.34
N PHE A 20 -11.63 -14.69 -5.52
CA PHE A 20 -13.03 -14.79 -5.10
C PHE A 20 -13.76 -15.95 -5.80
N ASP A 21 -13.67 -16.03 -7.13
CA ASP A 21 -14.38 -17.02 -7.95
C ASP A 21 -13.82 -18.46 -7.75
N SER A 22 -12.52 -18.57 -7.46
CA SER A 22 -11.86 -19.87 -7.15
C SER A 22 -12.04 -20.36 -5.71
N GLY A 23 -12.75 -19.59 -4.87
CA GLY A 23 -12.97 -19.95 -3.46
C GLY A 23 -11.76 -19.71 -2.54
N LYS A 24 -10.74 -19.00 -3.01
CA LYS A 24 -9.51 -18.68 -2.27
C LYS A 24 -9.53 -17.33 -1.57
N LYS A 25 -10.65 -16.64 -1.60
CA LYS A 25 -10.79 -15.30 -1.05
C LYS A 25 -10.43 -15.18 0.43
N ASP A 26 -10.65 -16.24 1.20
CA ASP A 26 -10.43 -16.29 2.66
C ASP A 26 -9.09 -16.96 3.02
N GLU A 27 -8.24 -17.33 2.04
CA GLU A 27 -6.90 -17.87 2.32
C GLU A 27 -6.03 -16.78 2.96
N GLU A 28 -5.42 -17.09 4.11
CA GLU A 28 -4.47 -16.19 4.79
C GLU A 28 -3.16 -16.14 4.01
N VAL A 29 -2.72 -14.93 3.69
CA VAL A 29 -1.46 -14.68 2.97
C VAL A 29 -0.61 -13.64 3.67
N TYR A 30 0.68 -13.62 3.33
CA TYR A 30 1.66 -12.65 3.80
C TYR A 30 2.25 -11.94 2.59
N PHE A 31 2.07 -10.62 2.50
CA PHE A 31 2.61 -9.77 1.44
C PHE A 31 3.68 -8.86 2.05
N ASP A 32 4.89 -8.96 1.52
CA ASP A 32 6.02 -8.16 1.95
C ASP A 32 6.21 -6.95 1.03
N ILE A 33 6.31 -5.79 1.63
CA ILE A 33 6.67 -4.54 0.97
C ILE A 33 8.17 -4.31 1.16
N PHE A 34 8.89 -4.14 0.07
CA PHE A 34 10.30 -3.82 0.04
C PHE A 34 10.61 -2.92 -1.16
N PHE A 35 11.78 -2.31 -1.18
CA PHE A 35 12.28 -1.55 -2.32
C PHE A 35 13.56 -2.19 -2.88
N ARG A 36 13.85 -1.92 -4.17
CA ARG A 36 14.94 -2.59 -4.89
C ARG A 36 16.23 -1.79 -4.91
N ASN A 37 16.15 -0.47 -4.85
CA ASN A 37 17.31 0.42 -4.95
C ASN A 37 17.16 1.58 -3.97
N ASN A 38 18.27 2.02 -3.38
CA ASN A 38 18.26 3.23 -2.57
C ASN A 38 18.00 4.47 -3.42
N PRO A 39 17.23 5.45 -2.91
CA PRO A 39 17.05 6.72 -3.59
C PRO A 39 18.37 7.50 -3.68
N PHE A 40 18.50 8.34 -4.69
CA PHE A 40 19.63 9.27 -4.88
C PHE A 40 21.01 8.59 -4.98
N ASN A 41 21.07 7.33 -5.38
CA ASN A 41 22.31 6.50 -5.33
C ASN A 41 22.98 6.51 -3.95
N GLY A 42 22.19 6.68 -2.89
CA GLY A 42 22.63 6.69 -1.50
C GLY A 42 22.95 5.29 -0.97
N GLY A 43 23.57 5.24 0.21
CA GLY A 43 23.94 3.97 0.89
C GLY A 43 22.79 3.36 1.72
N TYR A 44 21.68 4.08 1.94
CA TYR A 44 20.56 3.66 2.78
C TYR A 44 19.29 4.43 2.42
N THR A 45 18.16 3.94 2.93
CA THR A 45 16.87 4.61 2.89
C THR A 45 16.33 4.78 4.32
N LEU A 46 15.63 5.87 4.61
CA LEU A 46 14.90 6.02 5.87
C LEU A 46 13.45 5.62 5.64
N SER A 47 12.95 4.71 6.47
CA SER A 47 11.53 4.33 6.46
C SER A 47 10.65 5.53 6.72
N GLY A 48 9.58 5.70 5.93
CA GLY A 48 8.59 6.76 6.05
C GLY A 48 7.29 6.40 5.35
N GLY A 49 6.20 7.11 5.68
CA GLY A 49 4.87 6.89 5.11
C GLY A 49 4.00 5.90 5.87
N LEU A 50 4.41 5.48 7.05
CA LEU A 50 3.65 4.51 7.86
C LEU A 50 2.33 5.12 8.37
N GLU A 51 2.30 6.41 8.72
CA GLU A 51 1.07 7.09 9.14
C GLU A 51 0.03 7.10 8.02
N GLU A 52 0.44 7.40 6.78
CA GLU A 52 -0.43 7.37 5.60
C GLU A 52 -0.97 5.97 5.33
N ILE A 53 -0.13 4.94 5.48
CA ILE A 53 -0.52 3.54 5.33
C ILE A 53 -1.57 3.17 6.37
N ILE A 54 -1.34 3.48 7.64
CA ILE A 54 -2.30 3.21 8.72
C ILE A 54 -3.63 3.91 8.47
N ASN A 55 -3.59 5.17 8.06
CA ASN A 55 -4.79 5.93 7.73
C ASN A 55 -5.52 5.37 6.51
N TYR A 56 -4.79 4.94 5.48
CA TYR A 56 -5.38 4.30 4.31
C TYR A 56 -6.10 3.01 4.68
N VAL A 57 -5.42 2.11 5.39
CA VAL A 57 -5.97 0.80 5.77
C VAL A 57 -7.18 0.91 6.70
N LYS A 58 -7.14 1.83 7.68
CA LYS A 58 -8.28 2.08 8.58
C LYS A 58 -9.53 2.61 7.86
N ASN A 59 -9.36 3.26 6.72
CA ASN A 59 -10.44 3.81 5.92
C ASN A 59 -10.69 3.03 4.62
N PHE A 60 -10.04 1.86 4.48
CA PHE A 60 -10.14 1.04 3.28
C PHE A 60 -11.56 0.48 3.12
N LYS A 61 -12.25 0.91 2.08
CA LYS A 61 -13.58 0.43 1.71
C LYS A 61 -13.94 0.87 0.29
N TYR A 62 -14.77 0.09 -0.38
CA TYR A 62 -15.38 0.47 -1.65
C TYR A 62 -16.75 1.10 -1.40
N GLY A 63 -16.89 2.39 -1.74
CA GLY A 63 -18.17 3.11 -1.65
C GLY A 63 -19.05 2.84 -2.88
N GLU A 64 -20.24 3.43 -2.86
CA GLU A 64 -21.23 3.26 -3.93
C GLU A 64 -20.71 3.80 -5.28
N GLU A 65 -19.97 4.91 -5.26
CA GLU A 65 -19.40 5.52 -6.48
C GLU A 65 -18.39 4.59 -7.14
N GLU A 66 -17.45 4.01 -6.35
CA GLU A 66 -16.46 3.07 -6.84
C GLU A 66 -17.11 1.79 -7.38
N ILE A 67 -18.07 1.23 -6.67
CA ILE A 67 -18.79 0.04 -7.12
C ILE A 67 -19.55 0.30 -8.42
N ASN A 68 -20.21 1.45 -8.56
CA ASN A 68 -20.91 1.82 -9.78
C ASN A 68 -19.95 2.03 -10.96
N TYR A 69 -18.78 2.61 -10.70
CA TYR A 69 -17.72 2.70 -11.71
C TYR A 69 -17.25 1.30 -12.17
N LEU A 70 -16.91 0.41 -11.24
CA LEU A 70 -16.48 -0.96 -11.57
C LEU A 70 -17.57 -1.73 -12.34
N ARG A 71 -18.85 -1.55 -11.96
CA ARG A 71 -20.00 -2.14 -12.66
C ARG A 71 -20.08 -1.64 -14.10
N SER A 72 -19.80 -0.35 -14.35
CA SER A 72 -19.85 0.24 -15.69
C SER A 72 -18.84 -0.37 -16.68
N LEU A 73 -17.73 -0.91 -16.15
CA LEU A 73 -16.70 -1.57 -16.96
C LEU A 73 -17.17 -2.91 -17.55
N LYS A 74 -18.23 -3.52 -16.99
CA LYS A 74 -18.81 -4.81 -17.45
C LYS A 74 -17.82 -5.99 -17.47
N ILE A 75 -16.81 -5.94 -16.63
CA ILE A 75 -15.75 -6.96 -16.51
C ILE A 75 -15.98 -7.80 -15.24
N PHE A 76 -16.47 -7.16 -14.18
CA PHE A 76 -16.66 -7.77 -12.87
C PHE A 76 -18.07 -8.32 -12.71
N ASN A 77 -18.18 -9.51 -12.09
CA ASN A 77 -19.49 -10.08 -11.79
C ASN A 77 -20.16 -9.45 -10.55
N GLU A 78 -21.49 -9.42 -10.53
CA GLU A 78 -22.24 -8.78 -9.43
C GLU A 78 -21.97 -9.41 -8.06
N LYS A 79 -21.64 -10.69 -7.97
CA LYS A 79 -21.31 -11.34 -6.70
C LYS A 79 -20.01 -10.76 -6.12
N PHE A 80 -19.01 -10.55 -6.97
CA PHE A 80 -17.74 -9.94 -6.57
C PHE A 80 -17.93 -8.46 -6.20
N LEU A 81 -18.71 -7.68 -6.97
CA LEU A 81 -19.01 -6.28 -6.66
C LEU A 81 -19.73 -6.15 -5.30
N ASN A 82 -20.69 -7.03 -5.02
CA ASN A 82 -21.35 -7.09 -3.71
C ASN A 82 -20.40 -7.51 -2.58
N TYR A 83 -19.43 -8.36 -2.85
CA TYR A 83 -18.39 -8.70 -1.88
C TYR A 83 -17.50 -7.48 -1.60
N LEU A 84 -17.02 -6.76 -2.63
CA LEU A 84 -16.20 -5.55 -2.48
C LEU A 84 -16.91 -4.45 -1.68
N SER A 85 -18.22 -4.26 -1.87
CA SER A 85 -18.99 -3.24 -1.14
C SER A 85 -19.05 -3.47 0.38
N ASN A 86 -18.79 -4.70 0.83
CA ASN A 86 -18.77 -5.10 2.24
C ASN A 86 -17.34 -5.42 2.73
N LEU A 87 -16.33 -5.18 1.89
CA LEU A 87 -14.95 -5.49 2.21
C LEU A 87 -14.40 -4.51 3.24
N GLU A 88 -13.84 -5.06 4.31
CA GLU A 88 -13.12 -4.34 5.36
C GLU A 88 -11.79 -5.04 5.60
N PHE A 89 -10.77 -4.27 5.93
CA PHE A 89 -9.50 -4.84 6.32
C PHE A 89 -9.63 -5.65 7.61
N LYS A 90 -9.27 -6.92 7.55
CA LYS A 90 -9.18 -7.84 8.69
C LYS A 90 -7.83 -8.54 8.62
N GLY A 91 -6.89 -8.06 9.41
CA GLY A 91 -5.54 -8.60 9.39
C GLY A 91 -4.58 -7.80 10.25
N ASP A 92 -3.32 -8.14 10.14
CA ASP A 92 -2.23 -7.51 10.88
C ASP A 92 -1.25 -6.84 9.91
N ILE A 93 -0.66 -5.73 10.34
CA ILE A 93 0.45 -5.09 9.64
C ILE A 93 1.63 -5.00 10.58
N TYR A 94 2.74 -5.59 10.18
CA TYR A 94 4.02 -5.51 10.85
C TYR A 94 4.90 -4.55 10.05
N ALA A 95 5.46 -3.54 10.69
CA ALA A 95 6.25 -2.53 10.02
C ALA A 95 7.44 -2.08 10.86
N VAL A 96 8.54 -1.72 10.19
CA VAL A 96 9.64 -1.02 10.84
C VAL A 96 9.19 0.40 11.24
N PRO A 97 9.61 0.92 12.39
CA PRO A 97 9.25 2.29 12.80
C PRO A 97 9.76 3.33 11.80
N GLU A 98 9.03 4.45 11.66
CA GLU A 98 9.49 5.57 10.84
C GLU A 98 10.85 6.10 11.29
N GLY A 99 11.65 6.53 10.32
CA GLY A 99 13.02 7.00 10.56
C GLY A 99 14.06 5.90 10.76
N THR A 100 13.66 4.62 10.73
CA THR A 100 14.59 3.49 10.77
C THR A 100 15.38 3.44 9.46
N VAL A 101 16.68 3.18 9.56
CA VAL A 101 17.53 2.90 8.40
C VAL A 101 17.21 1.51 7.87
N VAL A 102 16.89 1.44 6.59
CA VAL A 102 16.53 0.19 5.89
C VAL A 102 17.31 0.06 4.59
N PHE A 103 17.45 -1.18 4.10
CA PHE A 103 18.25 -1.50 2.93
C PHE A 103 17.40 -2.19 1.84
N PRO A 104 17.85 -2.14 0.57
CA PRO A 104 17.14 -2.79 -0.52
C PRO A 104 16.94 -4.29 -0.30
N ASN A 105 15.82 -4.81 -0.80
CA ASN A 105 15.43 -6.22 -0.76
C ASN A 105 15.19 -6.80 0.66
N GLU A 106 15.05 -5.94 1.66
CA GLU A 106 14.62 -6.34 3.00
C GLU A 106 13.14 -5.98 3.18
N PRO A 107 12.29 -6.87 3.73
CA PRO A 107 10.92 -6.55 4.07
C PRO A 107 10.87 -5.40 5.08
N VAL A 108 10.16 -4.34 4.73
CA VAL A 108 9.98 -3.17 5.60
C VAL A 108 8.58 -3.11 6.18
N ILE A 109 7.62 -3.69 5.50
CA ILE A 109 6.23 -3.87 5.96
C ILE A 109 5.78 -5.24 5.49
N THR A 110 5.17 -6.00 6.40
CA THR A 110 4.50 -7.26 6.09
C THR A 110 3.01 -7.12 6.40
N VAL A 111 2.18 -7.38 5.41
CA VAL A 111 0.71 -7.42 5.53
C VAL A 111 0.27 -8.87 5.63
N LYS A 112 -0.39 -9.22 6.73
CA LYS A 112 -1.03 -10.50 6.95
C LYS A 112 -2.54 -10.29 6.82
N ALA A 113 -3.16 -10.82 5.79
CA ALA A 113 -4.60 -10.65 5.56
C ALA A 113 -5.14 -11.79 4.68
N ASP A 114 -6.44 -11.76 4.36
CA ASP A 114 -6.99 -12.61 3.31
C ASP A 114 -6.44 -12.21 1.92
N ALA A 115 -6.42 -13.18 1.00
CA ALA A 115 -5.78 -13.02 -0.31
C ALA A 115 -6.35 -11.85 -1.14
N VAL A 116 -7.65 -11.61 -1.07
CA VAL A 116 -8.30 -10.51 -1.81
C VAL A 116 -7.90 -9.17 -1.21
N THR A 117 -8.00 -9.03 0.10
CA THR A 117 -7.66 -7.77 0.79
C THR A 117 -6.18 -7.44 0.63
N ALA A 118 -5.28 -8.40 0.83
CA ALA A 118 -3.84 -8.19 0.67
C ALA A 118 -3.49 -7.72 -0.76
N GLN A 119 -4.09 -8.36 -1.79
CA GLN A 119 -3.89 -7.99 -3.19
C GLN A 119 -4.35 -6.55 -3.50
N LEU A 120 -5.50 -6.15 -3.00
CA LEU A 120 -6.08 -4.82 -3.27
C LEU A 120 -5.37 -3.67 -2.53
N LEU A 121 -4.57 -3.99 -1.52
CA LEU A 121 -3.77 -3.00 -0.78
C LEU A 121 -2.41 -2.73 -1.41
N GLU A 122 -1.88 -3.62 -2.24
CA GLU A 122 -0.50 -3.61 -2.73
C GLU A 122 -0.06 -2.26 -3.29
N THR A 123 -0.71 -1.76 -4.34
CA THR A 123 -0.31 -0.50 -5.01
C THR A 123 -0.35 0.69 -4.06
N ALA A 124 -1.39 0.82 -3.25
CA ALA A 124 -1.55 1.96 -2.36
C ALA A 124 -0.47 1.97 -1.26
N LEU A 125 -0.17 0.82 -0.67
CA LEU A 125 0.86 0.72 0.37
C LEU A 125 2.25 0.95 -0.20
N LEU A 126 2.57 0.40 -1.38
CA LEU A 126 3.82 0.68 -2.08
C LEU A 126 3.98 2.16 -2.40
N ALA A 127 2.92 2.82 -2.89
CA ALA A 127 2.95 4.26 -3.19
C ALA A 127 3.20 5.10 -1.95
N CYS A 128 2.50 4.84 -0.85
CA CYS A 128 2.68 5.55 0.42
C CYS A 128 4.09 5.36 0.98
N PHE A 129 4.58 4.11 1.04
CA PHE A 129 5.92 3.81 1.54
C PHE A 129 7.01 4.44 0.67
N ASN A 130 6.96 4.27 -0.64
CA ASN A 130 7.98 4.79 -1.54
C ASN A 130 8.04 6.32 -1.49
N HIS A 131 6.89 7.00 -1.51
CA HIS A 131 6.84 8.46 -1.42
C HIS A 131 7.36 8.95 -0.05
N GLY A 132 6.86 8.41 1.03
CA GLY A 132 7.25 8.78 2.40
C GLY A 132 8.74 8.57 2.64
N SER A 133 9.27 7.41 2.26
CA SER A 133 10.69 7.08 2.41
C SER A 133 11.59 7.95 1.54
N LEU A 134 11.18 8.29 0.31
CA LEU A 134 11.90 9.20 -0.57
C LEU A 134 12.03 10.60 0.07
N VAL A 135 10.92 11.16 0.54
CA VAL A 135 10.88 12.50 1.16
C VAL A 135 11.71 12.52 2.45
N THR A 136 11.56 11.52 3.32
CA THR A 136 12.28 11.41 4.60
C THR A 136 13.79 11.31 4.36
N THR A 137 14.22 10.49 3.41
CA THR A 137 15.64 10.32 3.06
C THR A 137 16.22 11.58 2.47
N ALA A 138 15.49 12.28 1.57
CA ALA A 138 15.92 13.56 1.00
C ALA A 138 16.08 14.65 2.07
N ALA A 139 15.13 14.76 3.00
CA ALA A 139 15.18 15.75 4.09
C ALA A 139 16.40 15.53 4.99
N LYS A 140 16.74 14.28 5.30
CA LYS A 140 17.93 13.94 6.09
C LYS A 140 19.22 14.27 5.36
N SER A 141 19.32 13.94 4.08
CA SER A 141 20.51 14.22 3.26
C SER A 141 20.80 15.71 3.20
N ARG A 142 19.77 16.56 3.04
CA ARG A 142 19.92 18.03 3.05
C ARG A 142 20.45 18.55 4.38
N LYS A 143 19.96 18.04 5.53
CA LYS A 143 20.45 18.44 6.85
C LYS A 143 21.94 18.14 7.06
N HIS A 144 22.47 17.07 6.49
CA HIS A 144 23.89 16.74 6.59
C HIS A 144 24.77 17.63 5.70
N SER A 145 24.25 18.07 4.54
CA SER A 145 24.96 19.01 3.66
C SER A 145 25.02 20.45 4.21
N CYS A 146 24.14 20.79 5.13
CA CYS A 146 24.03 22.13 5.73
C CYS A 146 24.76 22.24 7.09
N ASN A 147 25.85 21.50 7.33
CA ASN A 147 26.63 21.62 8.57
C ASN A 147 27.11 23.08 8.75
N GLY A 148 26.36 23.86 9.54
CA GLY A 148 26.73 25.21 9.99
C GLY A 148 26.11 26.37 9.22
N VAL A 149 25.37 26.17 8.13
CA VAL A 149 24.67 27.22 7.41
C VAL A 149 23.15 27.01 7.55
N ARG A 150 22.41 28.03 8.00
CA ARG A 150 20.94 28.02 7.93
C ARG A 150 20.53 27.95 6.45
N CYS A 151 19.94 26.83 6.04
CA CYS A 151 19.23 26.80 4.76
C CYS A 151 17.96 27.68 4.88
N PRO A 152 17.69 28.55 3.90
CA PRO A 152 16.49 29.39 3.86
C PRO A 152 15.23 28.56 3.71
#